data_77d1bf4c85d1af9a64bbe337d87847ce
#
_entry.id   77d1bf4c85d1af9a64bbe337d87847ce
#
_cell.length_a   1.000
_cell.length_b   1.000
_cell.length_c   1.000
_cell.angle_alpha   90.00
_cell.angle_beta   90.00
_cell.angle_gamma   90.00
#
_symmetry.space_group_name_H-M   'P 1'
#
loop_
_entity.id
_entity.type
_entity.pdbx_description
1 polymer ?
#
loop_
_entity_poly.entity_id
_entity_poly.type
_entity_poly.pdbx_seq_one_letter_code
_entity_poly.pdbx_strand_id
1 'polypeptide(L)'
;MIEKINASKSEKVILIFIVTLAIFFFGSFFLIKDKCLFVKNYDPLKITFDNPKNIAILNVTCGNVIIELYPNISPNAVKRFKQLINTKSYDDVAFHRVIKDTLVQAGDLEFGKKGNLNYGKIGTGKSGLGTINSEVDTPFNFDKGSVGLARGQKYNTEDSQFFIILRDEPLYETEYTPIGKVIYGLEALEKIKYLDCLLYTSDAADDSYR
;
A
#
# COMPACT_ATOMS: atom_id res chain seq x y z
N MET A 1 -40.60 -36.20 -25.19
CA MET A 1 -41.48 -36.28 -24.00
C MET A 1 -40.61 -36.19 -22.78
N ILE A 2 -40.55 -35.03 -22.11
CA ILE A 2 -39.69 -34.81 -20.90
C ILE A 2 -40.54 -35.22 -19.72
N GLU A 3 -40.21 -36.34 -19.09
CA GLU A 3 -40.85 -36.81 -17.90
C GLU A 3 -40.66 -35.80 -16.76
N LYS A 4 -41.75 -35.23 -16.26
CA LYS A 4 -41.70 -34.36 -15.05
C LYS A 4 -41.35 -35.21 -13.82
N ILE A 5 -40.09 -35.15 -13.39
CA ILE A 5 -39.66 -35.71 -12.13
C ILE A 5 -40.37 -34.95 -10.99
N ASN A 6 -41.42 -35.54 -10.42
CA ASN A 6 -42.13 -34.99 -9.28
C ASN A 6 -41.35 -35.34 -7.99
N ALA A 7 -40.46 -34.45 -7.58
CA ALA A 7 -39.71 -34.60 -6.34
C ALA A 7 -40.66 -34.71 -5.12
N SER A 8 -40.40 -35.61 -4.23
CA SER A 8 -41.16 -35.80 -2.97
C SER A 8 -41.05 -34.54 -2.07
N LYS A 9 -41.93 -34.39 -1.10
CA LYS A 9 -41.93 -33.25 -0.17
C LYS A 9 -40.59 -33.15 0.57
N SER A 10 -40.00 -34.25 0.97
CA SER A 10 -38.71 -34.34 1.65
C SER A 10 -37.53 -33.93 0.73
N GLU A 11 -37.54 -34.33 -0.54
CA GLU A 11 -36.50 -33.94 -1.51
C GLU A 11 -36.54 -32.45 -1.80
N LYS A 12 -37.72 -31.84 -1.86
CA LYS A 12 -37.85 -30.37 -2.01
C LYS A 12 -37.29 -29.60 -0.81
N VAL A 13 -37.54 -30.08 0.42
CA VAL A 13 -37.01 -29.46 1.63
C VAL A 13 -35.50 -29.60 1.68
N ILE A 14 -34.94 -30.75 1.36
CA ILE A 14 -33.49 -30.95 1.29
C ILE A 14 -32.86 -30.03 0.22
N LEU A 15 -33.45 -29.95 -0.96
CA LEU A 15 -32.95 -29.07 -2.02
C LEU A 15 -32.96 -27.59 -1.61
N ILE A 16 -34.03 -27.12 -0.96
CA ILE A 16 -34.11 -25.73 -0.44
C ILE A 16 -33.01 -25.51 0.59
N PHE A 17 -32.78 -26.46 1.49
CA PHE A 17 -31.74 -26.36 2.53
C PHE A 17 -30.34 -26.28 1.88
N ILE A 18 -30.04 -27.13 0.89
CA ILE A 18 -28.74 -27.10 0.17
C ILE A 18 -28.55 -25.76 -0.55
N VAL A 19 -29.59 -25.27 -1.24
CA VAL A 19 -29.53 -23.99 -1.96
C VAL A 19 -29.33 -22.81 -1.00
N THR A 20 -30.03 -22.80 0.14
CA THR A 20 -29.85 -21.72 1.15
C THR A 20 -28.46 -21.79 1.79
N LEU A 21 -27.93 -22.97 2.04
CA LEU A 21 -26.58 -23.17 2.55
C LEU A 21 -25.53 -22.70 1.53
N ALA A 22 -25.72 -23.03 0.26
CA ALA A 22 -24.85 -22.57 -0.82
C ALA A 22 -24.86 -21.04 -0.97
N ILE A 23 -26.04 -20.40 -0.94
CA ILE A 23 -26.19 -18.94 -0.99
C ILE A 23 -25.49 -18.29 0.22
N PHE A 24 -25.66 -18.88 1.42
CA PHE A 24 -25.00 -18.40 2.63
C PHE A 24 -23.47 -18.51 2.53
N PHE A 25 -22.93 -19.63 2.06
CA PHE A 25 -21.49 -19.81 1.87
C PHE A 25 -20.94 -18.90 0.77
N PHE A 26 -21.59 -18.80 -0.38
CA PHE A 26 -21.17 -17.91 -1.45
C PHE A 26 -21.30 -16.43 -1.04
N GLY A 27 -22.37 -16.04 -0.38
CA GLY A 27 -22.57 -14.69 0.14
C GLY A 27 -21.51 -14.30 1.18
N SER A 28 -21.23 -15.19 2.15
CA SER A 28 -20.16 -14.97 3.14
C SER A 28 -18.78 -14.93 2.50
N PHE A 29 -18.50 -15.74 1.49
CA PHE A 29 -17.23 -15.68 0.76
C PHE A 29 -17.01 -14.34 0.05
N PHE A 30 -18.04 -13.77 -0.57
CA PHE A 30 -17.98 -12.42 -1.16
C PHE A 30 -17.77 -11.33 -0.13
N LEU A 31 -18.41 -11.43 1.05
CA LEU A 31 -18.24 -10.47 2.14
C LEU A 31 -16.85 -10.54 2.80
N ILE A 32 -16.23 -11.71 2.79
CA ILE A 32 -14.92 -11.95 3.40
C ILE A 32 -13.77 -11.60 2.44
N LYS A 33 -13.98 -11.73 1.12
CA LYS A 33 -12.94 -11.54 0.10
C LYS A 33 -12.25 -10.18 0.17
N ASP A 34 -12.97 -9.13 0.59
CA ASP A 34 -12.44 -7.77 0.71
C ASP A 34 -11.88 -7.45 2.11
N LYS A 35 -11.88 -8.39 3.02
CA LYS A 35 -11.35 -8.22 4.39
C LYS A 35 -9.93 -8.77 4.49
N CYS A 36 -9.20 -8.29 5.48
CA CYS A 36 -7.80 -8.68 5.75
C CYS A 36 -7.62 -10.14 6.23
N LEU A 37 -8.69 -10.94 6.27
CA LEU A 37 -8.71 -12.28 6.85
C LEU A 37 -7.64 -13.25 6.30
N PHE A 38 -7.27 -13.08 5.03
CA PHE A 38 -6.28 -13.93 4.35
C PHE A 38 -4.96 -13.20 4.09
N VAL A 39 -4.78 -12.00 4.65
CA VAL A 39 -3.52 -11.25 4.54
C VAL A 39 -2.61 -11.63 5.68
N LYS A 40 -1.40 -12.08 5.36
CA LYS A 40 -0.39 -12.35 6.37
C LYS A 40 0.10 -11.04 6.97
N ASN A 41 -0.11 -10.88 8.28
CA ASN A 41 0.44 -9.74 9.00
C ASN A 41 1.83 -10.11 9.53
N TYR A 42 2.80 -9.27 9.23
CA TYR A 42 4.19 -9.41 9.65
C TYR A 42 4.44 -8.55 10.88
N ASP A 43 4.94 -9.17 11.94
CA ASP A 43 5.34 -8.48 13.16
C ASP A 43 6.82 -8.05 13.01
N PRO A 44 7.12 -6.75 12.88
CA PRO A 44 8.48 -6.26 12.70
C PRO A 44 9.43 -6.65 13.84
N LEU A 45 8.90 -6.83 15.06
CA LEU A 45 9.69 -7.22 16.24
C LEU A 45 10.20 -8.67 16.17
N LYS A 46 9.60 -9.49 15.30
CA LYS A 46 10.00 -10.90 15.12
C LYS A 46 10.90 -11.11 13.91
N ILE A 47 11.27 -10.04 13.22
CA ILE A 47 12.10 -10.08 12.02
C ILE A 47 13.45 -9.46 12.36
N THR A 48 14.52 -10.19 12.06
CA THR A 48 15.88 -9.65 12.16
C THR A 48 16.25 -9.03 10.81
N PHE A 49 16.67 -7.77 10.84
CA PHE A 49 17.09 -7.03 9.65
C PHE A 49 18.61 -6.86 9.65
N ASP A 50 19.26 -7.08 8.53
CA ASP A 50 20.71 -6.87 8.38
C ASP A 50 21.09 -5.40 8.59
N ASN A 51 20.25 -4.48 8.14
CA ASN A 51 20.42 -3.05 8.29
C ASN A 51 19.14 -2.36 8.75
N PRO A 52 18.80 -2.40 10.05
CA PRO A 52 17.57 -1.82 10.58
C PRO A 52 17.42 -0.31 10.28
N LYS A 53 18.55 0.41 10.15
CA LYS A 53 18.54 1.85 9.82
C LYS A 53 17.96 2.14 8.42
N ASN A 54 17.90 1.16 7.56
CA ASN A 54 17.36 1.30 6.21
C ASN A 54 16.00 0.61 6.05
N ILE A 55 15.31 0.33 7.13
CA ILE A 55 13.98 -0.26 7.12
C ILE A 55 12.94 0.78 7.51
N ALA A 56 11.92 0.93 6.68
CA ALA A 56 10.73 1.69 6.99
C ALA A 56 9.53 0.75 7.15
N ILE A 57 8.68 1.03 8.13
CA ILE A 57 7.47 0.27 8.43
C ILE A 57 6.28 1.19 8.20
N LEU A 58 5.38 0.77 7.32
CA LEU A 58 4.09 1.43 7.09
C LEU A 58 2.99 0.53 7.66
N ASN A 59 2.26 1.00 8.66
CA ASN A 59 1.10 0.30 9.15
C ASN A 59 -0.13 0.72 8.36
N VAL A 60 -0.80 -0.24 7.74
CA VAL A 60 -2.00 -0.05 6.94
C VAL A 60 -3.14 -0.92 7.49
N THR A 61 -4.35 -0.73 6.99
CA THR A 61 -5.56 -1.42 7.48
C THR A 61 -5.40 -2.94 7.59
N CYS A 62 -4.66 -3.57 6.66
CA CYS A 62 -4.49 -5.02 6.63
C CYS A 62 -3.13 -5.51 7.16
N GLY A 63 -2.37 -4.69 7.87
CA GLY A 63 -1.13 -5.10 8.53
C GLY A 63 0.06 -4.20 8.22
N ASN A 64 1.25 -4.71 8.51
CA ASN A 64 2.49 -3.99 8.32
C ASN A 64 3.06 -4.25 6.92
N VAL A 65 3.48 -3.18 6.27
CA VAL A 65 4.28 -3.19 5.04
C VAL A 65 5.69 -2.77 5.40
N ILE A 66 6.65 -3.62 5.14
CA ILE A 66 8.06 -3.39 5.50
C ILE A 66 8.84 -3.12 4.23
N ILE A 67 9.51 -1.99 4.19
CA ILE A 67 10.25 -1.47 3.04
C ILE A 67 11.73 -1.42 3.39
N GLU A 68 12.56 -2.02 2.56
CA GLU A 68 13.99 -1.79 2.56
C GLU A 68 14.31 -0.55 1.71
N LEU A 69 15.00 0.41 2.29
CA LEU A 69 15.37 1.67 1.67
C LEU A 69 16.80 1.60 1.09
N TYR A 70 17.01 2.25 -0.05
CA TYR A 70 18.28 2.21 -0.79
C TYR A 70 18.99 3.58 -0.82
N PRO A 71 19.58 4.03 0.31
CA PRO A 71 20.27 5.32 0.39
C PRO A 71 21.50 5.41 -0.52
N ASN A 72 22.06 4.27 -0.94
CA ASN A 72 23.17 4.24 -1.88
C ASN A 72 22.74 4.52 -3.33
N ILE A 73 21.44 4.35 -3.63
CA ILE A 73 20.86 4.59 -4.95
C ILE A 73 20.32 6.02 -5.02
N SER A 74 19.53 6.43 -4.03
CA SER A 74 18.85 7.73 -3.99
C SER A 74 18.99 8.37 -2.62
N PRO A 75 20.19 8.93 -2.29
CA PRO A 75 20.50 9.42 -0.95
C PRO A 75 19.61 10.57 -0.49
N ASN A 76 19.27 11.51 -1.37
CA ASN A 76 18.45 12.67 -1.01
C ASN A 76 16.99 12.29 -0.82
N ALA A 77 16.47 11.44 -1.70
CA ALA A 77 15.10 10.94 -1.63
C ALA A 77 14.88 10.09 -0.38
N VAL A 78 15.77 9.14 -0.10
CA VAL A 78 15.71 8.31 1.11
C VAL A 78 15.84 9.18 2.38
N LYS A 79 16.74 10.16 2.39
CA LYS A 79 16.88 11.09 3.52
C LYS A 79 15.58 11.86 3.78
N ARG A 80 14.93 12.39 2.73
CA ARG A 80 13.65 13.09 2.83
C ARG A 80 12.55 12.14 3.35
N PHE A 81 12.44 10.95 2.81
CA PHE A 81 11.44 9.96 3.21
C PHE A 81 11.58 9.59 4.68
N LYS A 82 12.81 9.29 5.14
CA LYS A 82 13.11 9.02 6.56
C LYS A 82 12.83 10.20 7.47
N GLN A 83 13.17 11.42 7.05
CA GLN A 83 12.84 12.63 7.80
C GLN A 83 11.33 12.71 8.07
N LEU A 84 10.50 12.47 7.06
CA LEU A 84 9.04 12.55 7.18
C LEU A 84 8.45 11.40 8.02
N ILE A 85 9.05 10.21 7.99
CA ILE A 85 8.72 9.11 8.90
C ILE A 85 9.03 9.52 10.35
N ASN A 86 10.26 9.95 10.62
CA ASN A 86 10.73 10.26 11.98
C ASN A 86 9.98 11.43 12.63
N THR A 87 9.46 12.35 11.80
CA THR A 87 8.58 13.43 12.27
C THR A 87 7.11 13.04 12.32
N LYS A 88 6.77 11.76 12.07
CA LYS A 88 5.40 11.22 12.01
C LYS A 88 4.50 11.99 11.02
N SER A 89 5.13 12.61 10.02
CA SER A 89 4.39 13.41 9.03
C SER A 89 3.47 12.55 8.16
N TYR A 90 3.79 11.28 7.95
CA TYR A 90 2.97 10.36 7.18
C TYR A 90 1.81 9.72 7.95
N ASP A 91 1.75 9.87 9.28
CA ASP A 91 0.66 9.31 10.07
C ASP A 91 -0.68 9.92 9.65
N ASP A 92 -1.71 9.10 9.52
CA ASP A 92 -3.06 9.45 9.07
C ASP A 92 -3.15 10.05 7.65
N VAL A 93 -2.14 9.82 6.79
CA VAL A 93 -2.16 10.27 5.39
C VAL A 93 -2.82 9.24 4.50
N ALA A 94 -3.78 9.70 3.69
CA ALA A 94 -4.57 8.86 2.81
C ALA A 94 -3.80 8.37 1.57
N PHE A 95 -4.10 7.16 1.14
CA PHE A 95 -3.80 6.70 -0.21
C PHE A 95 -4.78 7.36 -1.19
N HIS A 96 -4.35 8.43 -1.80
CA HIS A 96 -5.20 9.27 -2.66
C HIS A 96 -5.21 8.84 -4.13
N ARG A 97 -4.38 7.87 -4.49
CA ARG A 97 -4.40 7.23 -5.81
C ARG A 97 -4.19 5.74 -5.64
N VAL A 98 -5.20 4.97 -6.02
CA VAL A 98 -5.20 3.51 -5.97
C VAL A 98 -5.63 3.00 -7.33
N ILE A 99 -4.68 2.41 -8.06
CA ILE A 99 -4.95 1.75 -9.34
C ILE A 99 -4.77 0.25 -9.11
N LYS A 100 -5.89 -0.45 -9.13
CA LYS A 100 -5.92 -1.89 -8.83
C LYS A 100 -4.85 -2.64 -9.66
N ASP A 101 -4.16 -3.55 -8.99
CA ASP A 101 -3.12 -4.41 -9.57
C ASP A 101 -1.98 -3.64 -10.28
N THR A 102 -1.86 -2.32 -10.04
CA THR A 102 -0.85 -1.47 -10.68
C THR A 102 -0.04 -0.69 -9.65
N LEU A 103 -0.66 0.22 -8.91
CA LEU A 103 0.04 1.03 -7.89
C LEU A 103 -0.90 1.58 -6.82
N VAL A 104 -0.30 1.89 -5.68
CA VAL A 104 -0.90 2.74 -4.63
C VAL A 104 0.01 3.94 -4.38
N GLN A 105 -0.56 5.14 -4.16
CA GLN A 105 0.18 6.37 -3.94
C GLN A 105 -0.39 7.13 -2.74
N ALA A 106 0.50 7.60 -1.88
CA ALA A 106 0.19 8.37 -0.68
C ALA A 106 1.19 9.54 -0.50
N GLY A 107 1.17 10.20 0.65
CA GLY A 107 2.17 11.19 1.01
C GLY A 107 1.80 12.64 0.68
N ASP A 108 0.53 12.94 0.39
CA ASP A 108 0.02 14.31 0.34
C ASP A 108 -0.18 14.81 1.79
N LEU A 109 0.77 15.57 2.29
CA LEU A 109 0.78 16.01 3.69
C LEU A 109 -0.09 17.23 3.94
N GLU A 110 -0.45 17.96 2.88
CA GLU A 110 -1.23 19.20 2.98
C GLU A 110 -2.74 18.93 2.88
N PHE A 111 -3.15 18.11 1.91
CA PHE A 111 -4.56 17.88 1.58
C PHE A 111 -5.04 16.44 1.81
N GLY A 112 -4.12 15.54 2.16
CA GLY A 112 -4.38 14.11 2.32
C GLY A 112 -4.49 13.60 3.75
N LYS A 113 -4.47 14.47 4.77
CA LYS A 113 -4.57 14.09 6.19
C LYS A 113 -5.99 13.71 6.59
N LYS A 114 -6.15 12.60 7.31
CA LYS A 114 -7.41 12.22 7.93
C LYS A 114 -7.94 13.36 8.81
N GLY A 115 -9.22 13.69 8.66
CA GLY A 115 -9.84 14.81 9.36
C GLY A 115 -9.65 16.18 8.68
N ASN A 116 -8.77 16.30 7.69
CA ASN A 116 -8.59 17.51 6.88
C ASN A 116 -8.44 17.18 5.37
N LEU A 117 -9.19 16.19 4.90
CA LEU A 117 -9.16 15.79 3.49
C LEU A 117 -9.79 16.85 2.61
N ASN A 118 -9.03 17.33 1.62
CA ASN A 118 -9.54 18.22 0.59
C ASN A 118 -9.65 17.48 -0.74
N TYR A 119 -10.83 16.98 -1.04
CA TYR A 119 -11.10 16.16 -2.23
C TYR A 119 -10.81 16.87 -3.57
N GLY A 120 -10.84 18.20 -3.62
CA GLY A 120 -10.55 18.98 -4.82
C GLY A 120 -9.05 19.22 -5.05
N LYS A 121 -8.22 19.03 -4.02
CA LYS A 121 -6.79 19.31 -4.06
C LYS A 121 -5.91 18.12 -3.72
N ILE A 122 -6.49 17.05 -3.16
CA ILE A 122 -5.71 15.86 -2.77
C ILE A 122 -4.91 15.31 -3.95
N GLY A 123 -3.65 14.99 -3.71
CA GLY A 123 -2.68 14.61 -4.73
C GLY A 123 -1.82 15.77 -5.25
N THR A 124 -2.11 17.04 -4.83
CA THR A 124 -1.32 18.22 -5.23
C THR A 124 -0.50 18.82 -4.09
N GLY A 125 -0.75 18.37 -2.85
CA GLY A 125 -0.10 18.91 -1.65
C GLY A 125 1.35 18.45 -1.50
N LYS A 126 2.06 19.18 -0.65
CA LYS A 126 3.49 19.05 -0.40
C LYS A 126 3.80 19.00 1.10
N SER A 127 5.08 18.78 1.43
CA SER A 127 5.55 18.76 2.83
C SER A 127 5.76 20.15 3.44
N GLY A 128 5.93 21.17 2.62
CA GLY A 128 6.40 22.47 3.06
C GLY A 128 7.92 22.57 3.22
N LEU A 129 8.67 21.50 3.01
CA LEU A 129 10.13 21.45 3.14
C LEU A 129 10.87 21.75 1.82
N GLY A 130 10.13 22.09 0.76
CA GLY A 130 10.66 22.29 -0.59
C GLY A 130 10.89 20.98 -1.35
N THR A 131 11.14 21.11 -2.64
CA THR A 131 11.38 19.96 -3.52
C THR A 131 12.82 19.45 -3.41
N ILE A 132 13.04 18.22 -3.85
CA ILE A 132 14.37 17.62 -4.00
C ILE A 132 14.65 17.32 -5.47
N ASN A 133 15.94 17.16 -5.80
CA ASN A 133 16.33 16.77 -7.14
C ASN A 133 15.95 15.32 -7.42
N SER A 134 15.54 15.06 -8.67
CA SER A 134 15.29 13.71 -9.15
C SER A 134 16.60 12.91 -9.18
N GLU A 135 16.55 11.66 -8.72
CA GLU A 135 17.67 10.71 -8.71
C GLU A 135 17.28 9.53 -9.61
N VAL A 136 17.14 9.76 -10.91
CA VAL A 136 16.58 8.80 -11.89
C VAL A 136 17.62 8.00 -12.68
N ASP A 137 18.85 8.53 -12.83
CA ASP A 137 19.95 7.83 -13.54
C ASP A 137 20.61 6.79 -12.62
N THR A 138 19.87 5.77 -12.25
CA THR A 138 20.30 4.76 -11.28
C THR A 138 20.10 3.35 -11.83
N PRO A 139 20.95 2.37 -11.49
CA PRO A 139 20.79 0.98 -11.89
C PRO A 139 19.70 0.28 -11.06
N PHE A 140 18.47 0.74 -11.17
CA PHE A 140 17.33 0.23 -10.41
C PHE A 140 16.18 -0.16 -11.35
N ASN A 141 15.67 -1.38 -11.18
CA ASN A 141 14.52 -1.87 -11.94
C ASN A 141 13.24 -1.67 -11.12
N PHE A 142 12.22 -1.09 -11.75
CA PHE A 142 10.90 -0.94 -11.13
C PHE A 142 10.09 -2.23 -11.26
N ASP A 143 10.49 -3.26 -10.52
CA ASP A 143 9.75 -4.51 -10.36
C ASP A 143 8.61 -4.36 -9.34
N LYS A 144 7.70 -5.33 -9.32
CA LYS A 144 6.64 -5.42 -8.32
C LYS A 144 7.19 -5.26 -6.88
N GLY A 145 6.59 -4.34 -6.13
CA GLY A 145 7.00 -3.96 -4.78
C GLY A 145 7.98 -2.79 -4.71
N SER A 146 8.49 -2.29 -5.83
CA SER A 146 9.36 -1.11 -5.82
C SER A 146 8.61 0.14 -5.34
N VAL A 147 9.34 0.98 -4.61
CA VAL A 147 8.85 2.23 -4.03
C VAL A 147 9.58 3.39 -4.69
N GLY A 148 8.83 4.34 -5.24
CA GLY A 148 9.37 5.53 -5.87
C GLY A 148 8.76 6.82 -5.30
N LEU A 149 9.49 7.94 -5.42
CA LEU A 149 8.91 9.26 -5.16
C LEU A 149 8.07 9.72 -6.34
N ALA A 150 6.89 10.24 -6.03
CA ALA A 150 6.06 10.88 -7.02
C ALA A 150 6.56 12.31 -7.29
N ARG A 151 6.45 12.72 -8.55
CA ARG A 151 6.80 14.07 -9.01
C ARG A 151 5.67 14.69 -9.83
N GLY A 152 5.76 15.97 -10.05
CA GLY A 152 4.94 16.67 -11.04
C GLY A 152 5.39 16.32 -12.48
N GLN A 153 4.95 17.13 -13.44
CA GLN A 153 5.34 16.91 -14.84
C GLN A 153 6.84 17.14 -15.11
N LYS A 154 7.48 17.99 -14.32
CA LYS A 154 8.91 18.31 -14.45
C LYS A 154 9.73 17.49 -13.46
N TYR A 155 10.97 17.17 -13.83
CA TYR A 155 11.99 16.66 -12.90
C TYR A 155 12.28 17.67 -11.79
N ASN A 156 12.85 17.21 -10.70
CA ASN A 156 13.22 18.03 -9.52
C ASN A 156 12.00 18.67 -8.84
N THR A 157 10.86 17.98 -8.88
CA THR A 157 9.62 18.41 -8.20
C THR A 157 9.14 17.40 -7.15
N GLU A 158 9.92 16.39 -6.88
CA GLU A 158 9.70 15.41 -5.82
C GLU A 158 9.71 16.11 -4.45
N ASP A 159 8.88 15.60 -3.53
CA ASP A 159 8.82 16.13 -2.17
C ASP A 159 8.46 15.05 -1.16
N SER A 160 7.17 14.85 -0.87
CA SER A 160 6.68 13.92 0.15
C SER A 160 5.87 12.76 -0.43
N GLN A 161 5.29 12.93 -1.61
CA GLN A 161 4.44 11.90 -2.19
C GLN A 161 5.27 10.73 -2.70
N PHE A 162 4.83 9.52 -2.40
CA PHE A 162 5.46 8.27 -2.85
C PHE A 162 4.42 7.30 -3.38
N PHE A 163 4.86 6.37 -4.21
CA PHE A 163 4.04 5.28 -4.72
C PHE A 163 4.73 3.94 -4.54
N ILE A 164 3.94 2.89 -4.47
CA ILE A 164 4.39 1.50 -4.45
C ILE A 164 3.73 0.79 -5.62
N ILE A 165 4.52 0.17 -6.48
CA ILE A 165 4.00 -0.53 -7.64
C ILE A 165 3.64 -1.98 -7.29
N LEU A 166 2.53 -2.45 -7.88
CA LEU A 166 1.96 -3.78 -7.62
C LEU A 166 2.17 -4.75 -8.79
N ARG A 167 2.89 -4.32 -9.83
CA ARG A 167 3.34 -5.11 -10.99
C ARG A 167 4.63 -4.51 -11.54
N ASP A 168 5.32 -5.19 -12.42
CA ASP A 168 6.52 -4.65 -13.06
C ASP A 168 6.18 -3.48 -13.99
N GLU A 169 6.95 -2.39 -13.90
CA GLU A 169 6.77 -1.16 -14.67
C GLU A 169 8.11 -0.63 -15.23
N PRO A 170 8.69 -1.28 -16.24
CA PRO A 170 10.00 -0.91 -16.78
C PRO A 170 10.09 0.53 -17.27
N LEU A 171 8.97 1.14 -17.68
CA LEU A 171 8.93 2.55 -18.11
C LEU A 171 9.21 3.54 -16.98
N TYR A 172 9.21 3.10 -15.72
CA TYR A 172 9.48 3.97 -14.57
C TYR A 172 10.97 4.10 -14.24
N GLU A 173 11.81 3.23 -14.78
CA GLU A 173 13.25 3.14 -14.47
C GLU A 173 14.00 4.46 -14.70
N THR A 174 13.67 5.18 -15.76
CA THR A 174 14.29 6.48 -16.09
C THR A 174 13.42 7.69 -15.73
N GLU A 175 12.20 7.44 -15.24
CA GLU A 175 11.21 8.49 -15.02
C GLU A 175 11.04 8.87 -13.55
N TYR A 176 11.28 7.94 -12.63
CA TYR A 176 11.02 8.15 -11.22
C TYR A 176 12.23 7.81 -10.35
N THR A 177 12.39 8.59 -9.29
CA THR A 177 13.41 8.37 -8.26
C THR A 177 13.03 7.16 -7.41
N PRO A 178 13.78 6.04 -7.44
CA PRO A 178 13.52 4.90 -6.58
C PRO A 178 13.98 5.19 -5.15
N ILE A 179 13.24 4.72 -4.14
CA ILE A 179 13.66 4.89 -2.74
C ILE A 179 13.84 3.55 -2.00
N GLY A 180 13.29 2.47 -2.53
CA GLY A 180 13.38 1.17 -1.87
C GLY A 180 12.46 0.12 -2.48
N LYS A 181 12.31 -1.00 -1.76
CA LYS A 181 11.44 -2.11 -2.14
C LYS A 181 10.71 -2.69 -0.93
N VAL A 182 9.45 -3.07 -1.12
CA VAL A 182 8.69 -3.83 -0.13
C VAL A 182 9.28 -5.22 -0.01
N ILE A 183 9.70 -5.59 1.19
CA ILE A 183 10.25 -6.92 1.50
C ILE A 183 9.24 -7.81 2.21
N TYR A 184 8.24 -7.23 2.90
CA TYR A 184 7.12 -7.95 3.52
C TYR A 184 5.84 -7.13 3.45
N GLY A 185 4.70 -7.82 3.38
CA GLY A 185 3.38 -7.21 3.49
C GLY A 185 2.82 -6.60 2.21
N LEU A 186 3.34 -6.98 1.04
CA LEU A 186 2.85 -6.49 -0.24
C LEU A 186 1.35 -6.82 -0.44
N GLU A 187 0.90 -7.95 0.08
CA GLU A 187 -0.49 -8.40 0.02
C GLU A 187 -1.44 -7.46 0.77
N ALA A 188 -0.94 -6.75 1.80
CA ALA A 188 -1.72 -5.74 2.50
C ALA A 188 -2.00 -4.52 1.61
N LEU A 189 -1.06 -4.15 0.74
CA LEU A 189 -1.22 -3.06 -0.21
C LEU A 189 -2.24 -3.38 -1.32
N GLU A 190 -2.35 -4.64 -1.72
CA GLU A 190 -3.34 -5.10 -2.70
C GLU A 190 -4.79 -4.98 -2.18
N LYS A 191 -4.97 -4.81 -0.87
CA LYS A 191 -6.27 -4.62 -0.20
C LYS A 191 -6.61 -3.15 0.08
N ILE A 192 -5.69 -2.24 -0.16
CA ILE A 192 -5.91 -0.80 0.04
C ILE A 192 -7.00 -0.30 -0.91
N LYS A 193 -7.89 0.51 -0.35
CA LYS A 193 -8.93 1.23 -1.08
C LYS A 193 -8.59 2.72 -1.12
N TYR A 194 -9.17 3.40 -2.09
CA TYR A 194 -9.06 4.86 -2.19
C TYR A 194 -9.45 5.53 -0.85
N LEU A 195 -8.57 6.37 -0.36
CA LEU A 195 -8.65 7.06 0.93
C LEU A 195 -8.49 6.18 2.20
N ASP A 196 -8.12 4.91 2.09
CA ASP A 196 -7.53 4.23 3.24
C ASP A 196 -6.28 5.00 3.68
N CYS A 197 -6.07 5.11 5.00
CA CYS A 197 -4.97 5.90 5.54
C CYS A 197 -3.83 5.02 6.05
N LEU A 198 -2.61 5.55 5.99
CA LEU A 198 -1.51 5.09 6.82
C LEU A 198 -1.89 5.34 8.28
N LEU A 199 -1.92 4.29 9.09
CA LEU A 199 -2.30 4.40 10.50
C LEU A 199 -1.16 5.04 11.30
N TYR A 200 0.06 4.55 11.08
CA TYR A 200 1.30 5.15 11.56
C TYR A 200 2.48 4.68 10.70
N THR A 201 3.60 5.40 10.83
CA THR A 201 4.85 5.07 10.16
C THR A 201 6.00 5.09 11.18
N SER A 202 6.98 4.22 10.99
CA SER A 202 8.17 4.16 11.85
C SER A 202 9.40 3.68 11.10
N ASP A 203 10.55 3.96 11.67
CA ASP A 203 11.84 3.38 11.30
C ASP A 203 12.07 2.15 12.20
N ALA A 204 12.58 1.05 11.67
CA ALA A 204 12.86 -0.16 12.45
C ALA A 204 14.01 0.04 13.46
N ALA A 205 14.75 1.15 13.38
CA ALA A 205 15.74 1.55 14.36
C ALA A 205 15.17 2.42 15.50
N ASP A 206 13.89 2.77 15.46
CA ASP A 206 13.21 3.53 16.52
C ASP A 206 13.04 2.67 17.77
N ASP A 207 13.57 3.14 18.91
CA ASP A 207 13.51 2.45 20.20
C ASP A 207 12.08 2.25 20.74
N SER A 208 11.08 2.95 20.20
CA SER A 208 9.67 2.77 20.55
C SER A 208 9.08 1.42 20.08
N TYR A 209 9.82 0.70 19.24
CA TYR A 209 9.49 -0.66 18.76
C TYR A 209 10.18 -1.78 19.57
N ARG A 210 10.96 -1.43 20.61
CA ARG A 210 11.65 -2.41 21.48
C ARG A 210 10.96 -2.62 22.80
#